data_24026480fb05d56b7cfa3736e9ac5631
#
_entry.id   24026480fb05d56b7cfa3736e9ac5631
#
_cell.length_a   1.000
_cell.length_b   1.000
_cell.length_c   1.000
_cell.angle_alpha   90.00
_cell.angle_beta   90.00
_cell.angle_gamma   90.00
#
_symmetry.space_group_name_H-M   'P 1'
#
loop_
_entity.id
_entity.type
_entity.pdbx_description
1 polymer ?
#
loop_
_entity_poly.entity_id
_entity_poly.type
_entity_poly.pdbx_seq_one_letter_code
_entity_poly.pdbx_strand_id
1 'polypeptide(L)'
;MLGARADNRAMAKPDQIEAATAVVHIDIDAAEIGKNLGTTIPLVGDAAAVLEQLLEQSPCGEWGKWLEWLRARRAREAAPAAAPPRAGCVDPEAFVRLLSAKMEPDAIYVSDVGQNQIWSAKNCAVRDGLFLTTGGMGTMGYA
;
A
#
# COMPACT_ATOMS: atom_id res chain seq x y z
N MET A 1 -11.16 6.35 1.83
CA MET A 1 -9.76 6.76 1.53
C MET A 1 -9.23 7.57 2.69
N LEU A 2 -7.98 7.38 3.05
CA LEU A 2 -7.36 8.03 4.20
C LEU A 2 -6.00 8.59 3.79
N GLY A 3 -5.85 9.92 3.69
CA GLY A 3 -4.63 10.61 3.26
C GLY A 3 -4.11 10.16 1.90
N ALA A 4 -5.00 9.81 0.97
CA ALA A 4 -4.63 9.19 -0.29
C ALA A 4 -5.08 10.02 -1.49
N ARG A 5 -4.17 10.35 -2.40
CA ARG A 5 -4.44 11.18 -3.59
C ARG A 5 -5.30 10.49 -4.66
N ALA A 6 -5.48 9.17 -4.60
CA ALA A 6 -6.20 8.41 -5.63
C ALA A 6 -5.73 8.74 -7.06
N ASP A 7 -4.41 8.77 -7.28
CA ASP A 7 -3.87 9.08 -8.59
C ASP A 7 -4.11 7.95 -9.61
N ASN A 8 -3.82 8.21 -10.89
CA ASN A 8 -4.07 7.28 -11.99
C ASN A 8 -3.36 5.92 -11.85
N ARG A 9 -2.30 5.82 -11.05
CA ARG A 9 -1.59 4.55 -10.79
C ARG A 9 -2.26 3.74 -9.69
N ALA A 10 -2.87 4.42 -8.73
CA ALA A 10 -3.62 3.79 -7.65
C ALA A 10 -5.03 3.37 -8.12
N MET A 11 -5.63 4.14 -9.02
CA MET A 11 -7.01 3.98 -9.47
C MET A 11 -7.08 3.84 -11.00
N ALA A 12 -7.08 2.61 -11.49
CA ALA A 12 -7.12 2.34 -12.94
C ALA A 12 -8.44 2.80 -13.61
N LYS A 13 -9.55 2.79 -12.88
CA LYS A 13 -10.89 3.13 -13.39
C LYS A 13 -11.74 3.80 -12.31
N PRO A 14 -11.54 5.09 -12.02
CA PRO A 14 -12.28 5.82 -11.00
C PRO A 14 -13.80 5.76 -11.22
N ASP A 15 -14.27 5.91 -12.45
CA ASP A 15 -15.69 5.88 -12.78
C ASP A 15 -16.41 4.60 -12.34
N GLN A 16 -15.71 3.45 -12.41
CA GLN A 16 -16.29 2.17 -11.97
C GLN A 16 -16.38 2.07 -10.44
N ILE A 17 -15.48 2.69 -9.73
CA ILE A 17 -15.50 2.74 -8.27
C ILE A 17 -16.64 3.64 -7.81
N GLU A 18 -16.75 4.81 -8.39
CA GLU A 18 -17.82 5.78 -8.09
C GLU A 18 -19.22 5.21 -8.35
N ALA A 19 -19.37 4.46 -9.44
CA ALA A 19 -20.65 3.81 -9.77
C ALA A 19 -20.98 2.63 -8.84
N ALA A 20 -19.99 1.98 -8.24
CA ALA A 20 -20.19 0.76 -7.48
C ALA A 20 -20.24 0.95 -5.96
N THR A 21 -19.71 2.07 -5.42
CA THR A 21 -19.58 2.23 -3.97
C THR A 21 -19.55 3.68 -3.53
N ALA A 22 -19.96 3.93 -2.29
CA ALA A 22 -19.78 5.23 -1.65
C ALA A 22 -18.31 5.43 -1.26
N VAL A 23 -17.78 6.61 -1.56
CA VAL A 23 -16.40 6.98 -1.28
C VAL A 23 -16.35 7.94 -0.09
N VAL A 24 -15.82 7.48 1.03
CA VAL A 24 -15.44 8.32 2.17
C VAL A 24 -13.99 8.75 1.97
N HIS A 25 -13.74 10.05 1.90
CA HIS A 25 -12.40 10.60 1.71
C HIS A 25 -12.01 11.48 2.89
N ILE A 26 -11.00 11.06 3.63
CA ILE A 26 -10.44 11.76 4.77
C ILE A 26 -9.08 12.30 4.36
N ASP A 27 -8.91 13.61 4.40
CA ASP A 27 -7.62 14.26 4.11
C ASP A 27 -7.50 15.56 4.91
N ILE A 28 -6.27 15.94 5.24
CA ILE A 28 -5.99 17.21 5.89
C ILE A 28 -6.07 18.37 4.89
N ASP A 29 -5.81 18.09 3.60
CA ASP A 29 -5.90 19.06 2.53
C ASP A 29 -7.27 18.97 1.81
N ALA A 30 -8.09 19.96 2.02
CA ALA A 30 -9.40 20.05 1.35
C ALA A 30 -9.30 20.04 -0.19
N ALA A 31 -8.16 20.48 -0.77
CA ALA A 31 -7.95 20.51 -2.22
C ALA A 31 -7.70 19.11 -2.82
N GLU A 32 -7.33 18.12 -2.03
CA GLU A 32 -7.17 16.73 -2.50
C GLU A 32 -8.49 15.96 -2.51
N ILE A 33 -9.49 16.40 -1.72
CA ILE A 33 -10.78 15.72 -1.61
C ILE A 33 -11.58 15.85 -2.91
N GLY A 34 -11.95 14.70 -3.49
CA GLY A 34 -12.75 14.66 -4.72
C GLY A 34 -11.98 15.02 -6.01
N LYS A 35 -10.67 15.26 -5.94
CA LYS A 35 -9.86 15.72 -7.07
C LYS A 35 -9.71 14.69 -8.18
N ASN A 36 -9.42 13.45 -7.83
CA ASN A 36 -9.16 12.36 -8.78
C ASN A 36 -10.21 11.26 -8.73
N LEU A 37 -10.97 11.19 -7.67
CA LEU A 37 -12.05 10.24 -7.46
C LEU A 37 -13.20 10.97 -6.76
N GLY A 38 -14.39 10.91 -7.33
CA GLY A 38 -15.58 11.53 -6.78
C GLY A 38 -15.85 11.08 -5.34
N THR A 39 -16.08 12.02 -4.45
CA THR A 39 -16.23 11.77 -3.03
C THR A 39 -17.69 11.89 -2.61
N THR A 40 -18.23 10.82 -2.01
CA THR A 40 -19.59 10.82 -1.46
C THR A 40 -19.63 11.52 -0.11
N ILE A 41 -18.66 11.25 0.75
CA ILE A 41 -18.56 11.83 2.10
C ILE A 41 -17.16 12.43 2.28
N PRO A 42 -17.02 13.76 2.18
CA PRO A 42 -15.76 14.44 2.45
C PRO A 42 -15.56 14.66 3.96
N LEU A 43 -14.38 14.35 4.47
CA LEU A 43 -13.98 14.64 5.85
C LEU A 43 -12.62 15.33 5.84
N VAL A 44 -12.63 16.65 6.03
CA VAL A 44 -11.40 17.46 6.12
C VAL A 44 -10.90 17.45 7.55
N GLY A 45 -9.68 16.91 7.77
CA GLY A 45 -9.09 16.87 9.10
C GLY A 45 -7.88 15.97 9.20
N ASP A 46 -7.24 16.04 10.35
CA ASP A 46 -6.16 15.11 10.70
C ASP A 46 -6.68 13.67 10.76
N ALA A 47 -5.98 12.76 10.09
CA ALA A 47 -6.43 11.37 9.96
C ALA A 47 -6.55 10.66 11.31
N ALA A 48 -5.65 10.93 12.26
CA ALA A 48 -5.70 10.30 13.58
C ALA A 48 -6.93 10.78 14.36
N ALA A 49 -7.16 12.09 14.37
CA ALA A 49 -8.30 12.68 15.06
C ALA A 49 -9.65 12.21 14.51
N VAL A 50 -9.76 12.07 13.17
CA VAL A 50 -10.98 11.56 12.54
C VAL A 50 -11.18 10.07 12.85
N LEU A 51 -10.10 9.28 12.84
CA LEU A 51 -10.18 7.85 13.17
C LEU A 51 -10.56 7.62 14.64
N GLU A 52 -10.05 8.41 15.57
CA GLU A 52 -10.44 8.35 16.99
C GLU A 52 -11.95 8.55 17.15
N GLN A 53 -12.50 9.60 16.53
CA GLN A 53 -13.95 9.86 16.56
C GLN A 53 -14.77 8.74 15.89
N LEU A 54 -14.28 8.15 14.81
CA LEU A 54 -14.94 7.02 14.16
C LEU A 54 -14.92 5.76 15.03
N LEU A 55 -13.82 5.49 15.73
CA LEU A 55 -13.71 4.36 16.65
C LEU A 55 -14.67 4.46 17.84
N GLU A 56 -14.89 5.66 18.36
CA GLU A 56 -15.87 5.90 19.44
C GLU A 56 -17.32 5.59 18.99
N GLN A 57 -17.63 5.79 17.71
CA GLN A 57 -18.97 5.61 17.16
C GLN A 57 -19.15 4.25 16.45
N SER A 58 -18.07 3.53 16.19
CA SER A 58 -18.12 2.30 15.40
C SER A 58 -18.52 1.11 16.24
N PRO A 59 -19.64 0.45 15.94
CA PRO A 59 -19.95 -0.82 16.58
C PRO A 59 -18.93 -1.88 16.15
N CYS A 60 -18.54 -2.74 17.07
CA CYS A 60 -17.73 -3.92 16.75
C CYS A 60 -18.47 -4.79 15.73
N GLY A 61 -17.94 -4.87 14.51
CA GLY A 61 -18.50 -5.71 13.46
C GLY A 61 -17.98 -7.15 13.53
N GLU A 62 -18.79 -8.09 13.09
CA GLU A 62 -18.36 -9.49 12.91
C GLU A 62 -17.66 -9.67 11.56
N TRP A 63 -16.35 -9.51 11.54
CA TRP A 63 -15.54 -9.58 10.33
C TRP A 63 -14.92 -10.97 10.05
N GLY A 64 -15.26 -11.98 10.86
CA GLY A 64 -14.63 -13.32 10.83
C GLY A 64 -14.57 -13.93 9.43
N LYS A 65 -15.72 -14.06 8.76
CA LYS A 65 -15.80 -14.64 7.39
C LYS A 65 -15.02 -13.85 6.36
N TRP A 66 -15.04 -12.52 6.43
CA TRP A 66 -14.29 -11.67 5.51
C TRP A 66 -12.79 -11.76 5.73
N LEU A 67 -12.34 -11.82 6.98
CA LEU A 67 -10.93 -12.04 7.33
C LEU A 67 -10.43 -13.41 6.88
N GLU A 68 -11.24 -14.45 7.00
CA GLU A 68 -10.93 -15.79 6.50
C GLU A 68 -10.76 -15.78 4.96
N TRP A 69 -11.67 -15.12 4.26
CA TRP A 69 -11.57 -14.95 2.81
C TRP A 69 -10.32 -14.20 2.41
N LEU A 70 -9.97 -13.09 3.08
CA LEU A 70 -8.75 -12.33 2.83
C LEU A 70 -7.49 -13.17 3.09
N ARG A 71 -7.44 -13.93 4.18
CA ARG A 71 -6.31 -14.83 4.50
C ARG A 71 -6.14 -15.90 3.43
N ALA A 72 -7.23 -16.54 3.02
CA ALA A 72 -7.20 -17.55 1.96
C ALA A 72 -6.72 -16.95 0.62
N ARG A 73 -7.17 -15.76 0.26
CA ARG A 73 -6.73 -15.05 -0.94
C ARG A 73 -5.24 -14.70 -0.87
N ARG A 74 -4.79 -14.13 0.23
CA ARG A 74 -3.38 -13.78 0.46
C ARG A 74 -2.47 -15.01 0.39
N ALA A 75 -2.89 -16.14 0.96
CA ALA A 75 -2.15 -17.40 0.88
C ALA A 75 -2.01 -17.90 -0.56
N ARG A 76 -3.04 -17.75 -1.39
CA ARG A 76 -3.01 -18.11 -2.82
C ARG A 76 -2.12 -17.18 -3.64
N GLU A 77 -2.08 -15.89 -3.34
CA GLU A 77 -1.25 -14.90 -4.02
C GLU A 77 0.22 -14.96 -3.55
N ALA A 78 0.47 -15.43 -2.33
CA ALA A 78 1.81 -15.64 -1.81
C ALA A 78 2.51 -16.90 -2.38
N ALA A 79 1.76 -17.78 -3.06
CA ALA A 79 2.38 -18.90 -3.76
C ALA A 79 3.22 -18.38 -4.93
N PRO A 80 4.52 -18.69 -4.98
CA PRO A 80 5.40 -18.17 -6.02
C PRO A 80 5.01 -18.78 -7.37
N ALA A 81 4.39 -18.02 -8.23
CA ALA A 81 4.39 -18.26 -9.66
C ALA A 81 5.73 -17.75 -10.24
N ALA A 82 6.83 -18.11 -9.63
CA ALA A 82 8.14 -17.76 -10.17
C ALA A 82 8.49 -18.74 -11.27
N ALA A 83 8.50 -18.25 -12.51
CA ALA A 83 9.27 -18.94 -13.55
C ALA A 83 10.71 -19.11 -12.99
N PRO A 84 11.34 -20.28 -13.25
CA PRO A 84 12.68 -20.51 -12.74
C PRO A 84 13.61 -19.39 -13.22
N PRO A 85 14.49 -18.85 -12.36
CA PRO A 85 15.39 -17.79 -12.75
C PRO A 85 16.23 -18.25 -13.95
N ARG A 86 16.46 -17.33 -14.88
CA ARG A 86 17.32 -17.59 -16.04
C ARG A 86 18.69 -18.05 -15.56
N ALA A 87 19.23 -19.09 -16.15
CA ALA A 87 20.55 -19.61 -15.75
C ALA A 87 21.59 -18.48 -15.73
N GLY A 88 22.32 -18.34 -14.63
CA GLY A 88 23.31 -17.27 -14.42
C GLY A 88 22.72 -15.90 -14.01
N CYS A 89 21.41 -15.78 -13.81
CA CYS A 89 20.78 -14.57 -13.33
C CYS A 89 20.28 -14.75 -11.87
N VAL A 90 20.28 -13.64 -11.15
CA VAL A 90 19.70 -13.59 -9.80
C VAL A 90 18.20 -13.35 -9.91
N ASP A 91 17.41 -14.10 -9.16
CA ASP A 91 15.99 -13.79 -8.95
C ASP A 91 15.89 -12.56 -8.03
N PRO A 92 15.40 -11.41 -8.51
CA PRO A 92 15.39 -10.19 -7.72
C PRO A 92 14.44 -10.27 -6.52
N GLU A 93 13.33 -10.99 -6.62
CA GLU A 93 12.40 -11.15 -5.51
C GLU A 93 13.02 -12.02 -4.41
N ALA A 94 13.65 -13.14 -4.79
CA ALA A 94 14.37 -14.01 -3.84
C ALA A 94 15.55 -13.28 -3.19
N PHE A 95 16.26 -12.45 -3.96
CA PHE A 95 17.34 -11.63 -3.42
C PHE A 95 16.85 -10.65 -2.36
N VAL A 96 15.77 -9.91 -2.65
CA VAL A 96 15.20 -8.94 -1.68
C VAL A 96 14.73 -9.65 -0.42
N ARG A 97 14.07 -10.81 -0.54
CA ARG A 97 13.66 -11.61 0.63
C ARG A 97 14.86 -12.03 1.48
N LEU A 98 15.92 -12.52 0.83
CA LEU A 98 17.13 -12.94 1.53
C LEU A 98 17.82 -11.75 2.22
N LEU A 99 17.94 -10.63 1.52
CA LEU A 99 18.50 -9.39 2.07
C LEU A 99 17.71 -8.94 3.29
N SER A 100 16.40 -8.84 3.16
CA SER A 100 15.49 -8.45 4.24
C SER A 100 15.59 -9.36 5.47
N ALA A 101 15.74 -10.67 5.26
CA ALA A 101 15.90 -11.63 6.36
C ALA A 101 17.23 -11.47 7.12
N LYS A 102 18.23 -10.86 6.48
CA LYS A 102 19.57 -10.63 7.07
C LYS A 102 19.76 -9.21 7.62
N MET A 103 18.83 -8.30 7.37
CA MET A 103 18.90 -6.95 7.89
C MET A 103 18.65 -6.91 9.39
N GLU A 104 19.31 -5.98 10.07
CA GLU A 104 19.03 -5.68 11.46
C GLU A 104 17.58 -5.20 11.63
N PRO A 105 16.95 -5.44 12.79
CA PRO A 105 15.54 -5.05 13.01
C PRO A 105 15.24 -3.58 12.76
N ASP A 106 16.15 -2.69 13.11
CA ASP A 106 16.05 -1.24 13.02
C ASP A 106 16.64 -0.67 11.72
N ALA A 107 17.00 -1.51 10.76
CA ALA A 107 17.61 -1.08 9.50
C ALA A 107 16.66 -0.18 8.69
N ILE A 108 17.24 0.85 8.09
CA ILE A 108 16.56 1.70 7.11
C ILE A 108 16.83 1.16 5.72
N TYR A 109 15.77 0.74 5.05
CA TYR A 109 15.83 0.27 3.67
C TYR A 109 15.43 1.40 2.73
N VAL A 110 16.35 1.82 1.86
CA VAL A 110 16.09 2.86 0.86
C VAL A 110 16.04 2.23 -0.52
N SER A 111 14.97 2.47 -1.27
CA SER A 111 14.80 1.96 -2.63
C SER A 111 14.64 3.09 -3.62
N ASP A 112 15.45 3.07 -4.67
CA ASP A 112 15.29 3.97 -5.81
C ASP A 112 14.13 3.54 -6.72
N VAL A 113 13.74 4.41 -7.64
CA VAL A 113 12.69 4.16 -8.62
C VAL A 113 13.12 3.16 -9.66
N GLY A 114 12.20 2.27 -10.04
CA GLY A 114 12.42 1.25 -11.04
C GLY A 114 11.74 -0.08 -10.67
N GLN A 115 12.06 -1.15 -11.36
CA GLN A 115 11.54 -2.48 -11.03
C GLN A 115 11.98 -2.94 -9.64
N ASN A 116 13.18 -2.54 -9.20
CA ASN A 116 13.68 -2.77 -7.86
C ASN A 116 12.74 -2.23 -6.77
N GLN A 117 12.11 -1.07 -7.00
CA GLN A 117 11.12 -0.49 -6.09
C GLN A 117 9.91 -1.43 -5.88
N ILE A 118 9.41 -2.00 -6.98
CA ILE A 118 8.27 -2.93 -6.94
C ILE A 118 8.65 -4.21 -6.20
N TRP A 119 9.80 -4.80 -6.53
CA TRP A 119 10.31 -6.00 -5.85
C TRP A 119 10.57 -5.75 -4.37
N SER A 120 11.13 -4.59 -4.04
CA SER A 120 11.41 -4.19 -2.66
C SER A 120 10.13 -3.98 -1.86
N ALA A 121 9.18 -3.23 -2.38
CA ALA A 121 7.89 -3.00 -1.71
C ALA A 121 7.10 -4.29 -1.47
N LYS A 122 7.24 -5.28 -2.39
CA LYS A 122 6.54 -6.57 -2.29
C LYS A 122 7.20 -7.56 -1.34
N ASN A 123 8.53 -7.54 -1.26
CA ASN A 123 9.32 -8.63 -0.64
C ASN A 123 10.19 -8.19 0.54
N CYS A 124 10.38 -6.88 0.77
CA CYS A 124 11.13 -6.38 1.92
C CYS A 124 10.22 -6.33 3.15
N ALA A 125 10.59 -7.06 4.20
CA ALA A 125 9.94 -7.00 5.50
C ALA A 125 10.77 -6.11 6.42
N VAL A 126 10.34 -4.87 6.62
CA VAL A 126 10.90 -3.96 7.63
C VAL A 126 10.23 -4.27 8.97
N ARG A 127 11.00 -4.34 10.05
CA ARG A 127 10.52 -4.64 11.41
C ARG A 127 10.37 -3.36 12.23
N ASP A 128 11.45 -2.91 12.84
CA ASP A 128 11.48 -1.72 13.70
C ASP A 128 12.09 -0.50 12.99
N GLY A 129 12.61 -0.70 11.78
CA GLY A 129 13.22 0.32 10.94
C GLY A 129 12.24 1.02 9.99
N LEU A 130 12.76 1.56 8.89
CA LEU A 130 11.99 2.32 7.90
C LEU A 130 12.18 1.78 6.48
N PHE A 131 11.11 1.80 5.69
CA PHE A 131 11.18 1.63 4.24
C PHE A 131 10.95 2.99 3.58
N LEU A 132 11.96 3.49 2.86
CA LEU A 132 11.93 4.79 2.20
C LEU A 132 11.99 4.62 0.68
N THR A 133 11.14 5.34 -0.03
CA THR A 133 11.15 5.39 -1.49
C THR A 133 10.44 6.64 -2.01
N THR A 134 10.81 7.10 -3.20
CA THR A 134 10.18 8.26 -3.85
C THR A 134 8.93 7.84 -4.61
N GLY A 135 7.85 7.49 -3.90
CA GLY A 135 6.59 7.01 -4.48
C GLY A 135 5.75 8.10 -5.16
N GLY A 136 5.89 9.35 -4.76
CA GLY A 136 5.05 10.46 -5.25
C GLY A 136 5.43 10.96 -6.64
N MET A 137 6.63 11.47 -6.78
CA MET A 137 7.12 12.10 -8.04
C MET A 137 7.98 11.16 -8.89
N GLY A 138 8.33 10.00 -8.36
CA GLY A 138 9.17 9.04 -9.08
C GLY A 138 10.58 9.56 -9.35
N THR A 139 11.15 10.32 -8.40
CA THR A 139 12.48 10.89 -8.52
C THR A 139 13.53 9.79 -8.49
N MET A 140 14.30 9.64 -9.53
CA MET A 140 15.42 8.71 -9.63
C MET A 140 16.68 9.30 -9.00
N GLY A 141 17.54 8.44 -8.44
CA GLY A 141 18.79 8.87 -7.77
C GLY A 141 18.55 9.32 -6.31
N TYR A 142 17.52 8.83 -5.67
CA TYR A 142 17.20 9.14 -4.29
C TYR A 142 17.96 8.22 -3.28
N ALA A 143 18.15 6.95 -3.66
CA ALA A 143 18.82 5.93 -2.85
C ALA A 143 20.34 5.92 -3.07
#